data_ead85a23afb3359179bdecd7566d113a
#
_entry.id   ead85a23afb3359179bdecd7566d113a
#
_cell.length_a   1.000
_cell.length_b   1.000
_cell.length_c   1.000
_cell.angle_alpha   90.00
_cell.angle_beta   90.00
_cell.angle_gamma   90.00
#
_symmetry.space_group_name_H-M   'P 1'
#
loop_
_entity.id
_entity.type
_entity.pdbx_description
1 polymer ?
#
loop_
_entity_poly.entity_id
_entity_poly.type
_entity_poly.pdbx_seq_one_letter_code
_entity_poly.pdbx_strand_id
1 'polypeptide(L)'
;AAKTIDRIIDVFPAAEKEMIRAMLSESLKAVISQTLCKTIDGKGRVAAHEIMVGTPAIRNLIREAKVAQMYSAIQTGQSFGMQTLDQNLQDLVKRRIIAPAEARAKAANKDNFPG
;
A
#
# COMPACT_ATOMS: atom_id res chain seq x y z
N ALA A 1 -1.49 -2.00 1.42
CA ALA A 1 -2.52 -2.62 0.56
C ALA A 1 -2.37 -4.13 0.48
N ALA A 2 -1.14 -4.64 0.33
CA ALA A 2 -0.90 -6.08 0.28
C ALA A 2 -1.33 -6.79 1.56
N LYS A 3 -1.06 -6.19 2.72
CA LYS A 3 -1.48 -6.74 4.01
C LYS A 3 -3.00 -6.79 4.17
N THR A 4 -3.73 -5.90 3.53
CA THR A 4 -5.19 -5.91 3.54
C THR A 4 -5.73 -7.17 2.90
N ILE A 5 -5.13 -7.61 1.79
CA ILE A 5 -5.49 -8.85 1.12
C ILE A 5 -5.30 -10.05 2.06
N ASP A 6 -4.16 -10.14 2.73
CA ASP A 6 -3.90 -11.20 3.70
C ASP A 6 -4.92 -11.20 4.84
N ARG A 7 -5.26 -10.04 5.37
CA ARG A 7 -6.23 -9.92 6.46
C ARG A 7 -7.62 -10.39 6.04
N ILE A 8 -8.04 -10.06 4.82
CA ILE A 8 -9.33 -10.54 4.29
C ILE A 8 -9.34 -12.05 4.19
N ILE A 9 -8.26 -12.63 3.66
CA ILE A 9 -8.15 -14.08 3.45
C ILE A 9 -8.08 -14.82 4.79
N ASP A 10 -7.38 -14.26 5.77
CA ASP A 10 -7.13 -14.91 7.06
C ASP A 10 -8.37 -15.09 7.92
N VAL A 11 -9.48 -14.37 7.65
CA VAL A 11 -10.73 -14.57 8.38
C VAL A 11 -11.48 -15.85 7.95
N PHE A 12 -11.05 -16.50 6.87
CA PHE A 12 -11.69 -17.70 6.35
C PHE A 12 -10.96 -18.98 6.80
N PRO A 13 -11.67 -20.12 6.96
CA PRO A 13 -11.02 -21.40 7.25
C PRO A 13 -10.01 -21.78 6.17
N ALA A 14 -8.97 -22.54 6.57
CA ALA A 14 -7.90 -22.93 5.67
C ALA A 14 -8.40 -23.62 4.39
N ALA A 15 -9.46 -24.43 4.51
CA ALA A 15 -10.04 -25.15 3.37
C ALA A 15 -10.66 -24.21 2.32
N GLU A 16 -11.01 -22.98 2.69
CA GLU A 16 -11.66 -22.02 1.81
C GLU A 16 -10.72 -20.95 1.28
N LYS A 17 -9.51 -20.83 1.85
CA LYS A 17 -8.59 -19.72 1.52
C LYS A 17 -8.22 -19.66 0.05
N GLU A 18 -7.98 -20.81 -0.58
CA GLU A 18 -7.60 -20.87 -1.98
C GLU A 18 -8.72 -20.36 -2.89
N MET A 19 -9.95 -20.76 -2.61
CA MET A 19 -11.12 -20.28 -3.34
C MET A 19 -11.31 -18.77 -3.15
N ILE A 20 -11.14 -18.27 -1.92
CA ILE A 20 -11.27 -16.84 -1.63
C ILE A 20 -10.20 -16.04 -2.36
N ARG A 21 -8.95 -16.51 -2.44
CA ARG A 21 -7.91 -15.87 -3.23
C ARG A 21 -8.28 -15.76 -4.71
N ALA A 22 -8.81 -16.84 -5.27
CA ALA A 22 -9.25 -16.86 -6.66
C ALA A 22 -10.36 -15.84 -6.90
N MET A 23 -11.35 -15.78 -6.01
CA MET A 23 -12.46 -14.83 -6.12
C MET A 23 -11.98 -13.38 -6.01
N LEU A 24 -11.09 -13.08 -5.04
CA LEU A 24 -10.52 -11.74 -4.88
C LEU A 24 -9.70 -11.35 -6.11
N SER A 25 -8.91 -12.28 -6.65
CA SER A 25 -8.08 -11.99 -7.82
C SER A 25 -8.92 -11.57 -9.04
N GLU A 26 -10.12 -12.11 -9.18
CA GLU A 26 -11.01 -11.78 -10.29
C GLU A 26 -11.85 -10.52 -10.04
N SER A 27 -12.21 -10.27 -8.77
CA SER A 27 -13.18 -9.22 -8.41
C SER A 27 -12.54 -7.91 -8.02
N LEU A 28 -11.29 -7.93 -7.54
CA LEU A 28 -10.66 -6.76 -6.96
C LEU A 28 -10.31 -5.73 -8.03
N LYS A 29 -10.78 -4.50 -7.84
CA LYS A 29 -10.49 -3.36 -8.73
C LYS A 29 -9.30 -2.56 -8.23
N ALA A 30 -9.32 -2.21 -6.94
CA ALA A 30 -8.27 -1.42 -6.29
C ALA A 30 -8.36 -1.55 -4.78
N VAL A 31 -7.23 -1.30 -4.12
CA VAL A 31 -7.16 -1.15 -2.66
C VAL A 31 -6.44 0.15 -2.38
N ILE A 32 -7.05 1.01 -1.57
CA ILE A 32 -6.46 2.27 -1.15
C ILE A 32 -6.33 2.23 0.37
N SER A 33 -5.09 2.28 0.85
CA SER A 33 -4.79 2.32 2.27
C SER A 33 -4.35 3.73 2.65
N GLN A 34 -4.86 4.25 3.75
CA GLN A 34 -4.65 5.62 4.18
C GLN A 34 -3.91 5.69 5.51
N THR A 35 -2.97 6.61 5.61
CA THR A 35 -2.27 6.95 6.85
C THR A 35 -2.34 8.46 7.05
N LEU A 36 -2.74 8.91 8.23
CA LEU A 36 -2.77 10.33 8.55
C LEU A 36 -1.43 10.79 9.09
N CYS A 37 -0.95 11.92 8.57
CA CYS A 37 0.31 12.54 8.96
C CYS A 37 0.05 13.95 9.49
N LYS A 38 0.86 14.38 10.46
CA LYS A 38 0.82 15.77 10.94
C LYS A 38 1.44 16.68 9.90
N THR A 39 0.79 17.81 9.63
CA THR A 39 1.35 18.83 8.74
C THR A 39 2.57 19.47 9.38
N ILE A 40 3.45 20.06 8.54
CA ILE A 40 4.73 20.62 9.00
C ILE A 40 4.54 21.77 10.00
N ASP A 41 3.43 22.50 9.90
CA ASP A 41 3.09 23.57 10.85
C ASP A 41 2.47 23.07 12.16
N GLY A 42 2.20 21.77 12.27
CA GLY A 42 1.59 21.15 13.43
C GLY A 42 0.12 21.46 13.66
N LYS A 43 -0.54 22.15 12.74
CA LYS A 43 -1.92 22.63 12.92
C LYS A 43 -2.98 21.69 12.37
N GLY A 44 -2.61 20.75 11.51
CA GLY A 44 -3.58 19.87 10.87
C GLY A 44 -3.00 18.51 10.52
N ARG A 45 -3.77 17.77 9.75
CA ARG A 45 -3.35 16.46 9.26
C ARG A 45 -3.60 16.36 7.76
N VAL A 46 -2.78 15.54 7.10
CA VAL A 46 -2.90 15.22 5.69
C VAL A 46 -2.83 13.71 5.54
N ALA A 47 -3.56 13.17 4.56
CA ALA A 47 -3.56 11.75 4.29
C ALA A 47 -2.45 11.38 3.32
N ALA A 48 -1.69 10.34 3.65
CA ALA A 48 -0.81 9.64 2.72
C ALA A 48 -1.49 8.34 2.31
N HIS A 49 -1.38 7.97 1.04
CA HIS A 49 -2.09 6.82 0.49
C HIS A 49 -1.12 5.83 -0.15
N GLU A 50 -1.39 4.54 0.07
CA GLU A 50 -0.89 3.47 -0.76
C GLU A 50 -2.02 3.05 -1.69
N ILE A 51 -1.74 2.96 -2.98
CA ILE A 51 -2.74 2.62 -3.99
C ILE A 51 -2.28 1.39 -4.76
N MET A 52 -3.11 0.35 -4.74
CA MET A 52 -2.91 -0.88 -5.50
C MET A 52 -4.08 -1.07 -6.46
N VAL A 53 -3.78 -1.23 -7.73
CA VAL A 53 -4.79 -1.45 -8.77
C VAL A 53 -4.75 -2.91 -9.19
N GLY A 54 -5.94 -3.51 -9.42
CA GLY A 54 -6.08 -4.91 -9.82
C GLY A 54 -5.65 -5.19 -11.26
N THR A 55 -4.38 -4.95 -11.57
CA THR A 55 -3.79 -5.31 -12.86
C THR A 55 -3.63 -6.83 -12.97
N PRO A 56 -3.43 -7.40 -14.17
CA PRO A 56 -3.16 -8.84 -14.30
C PRO A 56 -1.99 -9.32 -13.45
N ALA A 57 -0.92 -8.52 -13.32
CA ALA A 57 0.23 -8.85 -12.48
C ALA A 57 -0.17 -8.97 -11.01
N ILE A 58 -0.92 -8.00 -10.48
CA ILE A 58 -1.40 -8.02 -9.09
C ILE A 58 -2.36 -9.19 -8.87
N ARG A 59 -3.27 -9.44 -9.80
CA ARG A 59 -4.22 -10.55 -9.70
C ARG A 59 -3.52 -11.90 -9.62
N ASN A 60 -2.47 -12.10 -10.42
CA ASN A 60 -1.68 -13.33 -10.37
C ASN A 60 -0.97 -13.50 -9.03
N LEU A 61 -0.42 -12.42 -8.46
CA LEU A 61 0.23 -12.47 -7.15
C LEU A 61 -0.75 -12.80 -6.03
N ILE A 62 -1.98 -12.28 -6.09
CA ILE A 62 -3.03 -12.63 -5.14
C ILE A 62 -3.35 -14.12 -5.24
N ARG A 63 -3.58 -14.63 -6.44
CA ARG A 63 -3.91 -16.03 -6.68
C ARG A 63 -2.83 -16.97 -6.17
N GLU A 64 -1.56 -16.60 -6.34
CA GLU A 64 -0.41 -17.41 -5.94
C GLU A 64 0.04 -17.17 -4.49
N ALA A 65 -0.65 -16.30 -3.76
CA ALA A 65 -0.34 -15.93 -2.37
C ALA A 65 1.06 -15.33 -2.19
N LYS A 66 1.53 -14.60 -3.20
CA LYS A 66 2.87 -13.97 -3.21
C LYS A 66 2.81 -12.53 -2.75
N VAL A 67 2.34 -12.29 -1.54
CA VAL A 67 2.10 -10.96 -0.99
C VAL A 67 3.37 -10.11 -0.94
N ALA A 68 4.51 -10.71 -0.60
CA ALA A 68 5.78 -9.98 -0.53
C ALA A 68 6.18 -9.36 -1.88
N GLN A 69 5.82 -10.00 -3.00
CA GLN A 69 6.11 -9.49 -4.34
C GLN A 69 5.14 -8.39 -4.78
N MET A 70 3.98 -8.28 -4.12
CA MET A 70 2.99 -7.25 -4.44
C MET A 70 3.52 -5.85 -4.18
N TYR A 71 4.35 -5.66 -3.14
CA TYR A 71 4.97 -4.38 -2.86
C TYR A 71 5.81 -3.88 -4.05
N SER A 72 6.63 -4.76 -4.63
CA SER A 72 7.44 -4.42 -5.79
C SER A 72 6.58 -4.09 -7.01
N ALA A 73 5.49 -4.82 -7.22
CA ALA A 73 4.56 -4.56 -8.32
C ALA A 73 3.88 -3.19 -8.16
N ILE A 74 3.51 -2.81 -6.94
CA ILE A 74 2.95 -1.49 -6.65
C ILE A 74 4.00 -0.41 -6.93
N GLN A 75 5.23 -0.61 -6.46
CA GLN A 75 6.33 0.35 -6.61
C GLN A 75 6.62 0.68 -8.07
N THR A 76 6.52 -0.30 -8.96
CA THR A 76 6.79 -0.13 -10.39
C THR A 76 5.53 0.12 -11.22
N GLY A 77 4.36 0.17 -10.59
CA GLY A 77 3.07 0.30 -11.25
C GLY A 77 2.54 1.71 -11.41
N GLN A 78 3.41 2.72 -11.40
CA GLN A 78 2.99 4.13 -11.48
C GLN A 78 2.17 4.44 -12.74
N SER A 79 2.48 3.80 -13.85
CA SER A 79 1.74 3.98 -15.11
C SER A 79 0.28 3.51 -15.01
N PHE A 80 -0.04 2.66 -14.04
CA PHE A 80 -1.40 2.20 -13.76
C PHE A 80 -2.07 2.98 -12.61
N GLY A 81 -1.42 4.03 -12.11
CA GLY A 81 -1.92 4.81 -10.99
C GLY A 81 -1.58 4.24 -9.61
N MET A 82 -0.72 3.23 -9.54
CA MET A 82 -0.29 2.66 -8.26
C MET A 82 0.80 3.51 -7.60
N GLN A 83 0.83 3.48 -6.29
CA GLN A 83 1.92 4.09 -5.50
C GLN A 83 2.06 3.36 -4.18
N THR A 84 3.31 3.28 -3.67
CA THR A 84 3.55 2.81 -2.30
C THR A 84 3.31 3.96 -1.32
N LEU A 85 3.09 3.61 -0.05
CA LEU A 85 2.99 4.60 1.01
C LEU A 85 4.24 5.48 1.05
N ASP A 86 5.43 4.87 0.97
CA ASP A 86 6.70 5.59 1.05
C ASP A 86 6.87 6.56 -0.10
N GLN A 87 6.46 6.20 -1.32
CA GLN A 87 6.48 7.11 -2.48
C GLN A 87 5.61 8.34 -2.23
N ASN A 88 4.43 8.16 -1.66
CA ASN A 88 3.54 9.28 -1.34
C ASN A 88 4.12 10.14 -0.20
N LEU A 89 4.68 9.50 0.83
CA LEU A 89 5.34 10.23 1.92
C LEU A 89 6.51 11.06 1.42
N GLN A 90 7.33 10.52 0.50
CA GLN A 90 8.44 11.26 -0.11
C GLN A 90 7.94 12.48 -0.86
N ASP A 91 6.85 12.36 -1.60
CA ASP A 91 6.22 13.47 -2.31
C ASP A 91 5.77 14.57 -1.33
N LEU A 92 5.11 14.18 -0.24
CA LEU A 92 4.64 15.12 0.78
C LEU A 92 5.80 15.88 1.46
N VAL A 93 6.91 15.19 1.73
CA VAL A 93 8.12 15.83 2.26
C VAL A 93 8.72 16.80 1.25
N LYS A 94 8.83 16.40 -0.01
CA LYS A 94 9.36 17.21 -1.08
C LYS A 94 8.55 18.50 -1.28
N ARG A 95 7.24 18.41 -1.12
CA ARG A 95 6.32 19.53 -1.22
C ARG A 95 6.22 20.35 0.07
N ARG A 96 6.97 19.98 1.10
CA ARG A 96 7.01 20.62 2.42
C ARG A 96 5.65 20.63 3.14
N ILE A 97 4.83 19.63 2.88
CA ILE A 97 3.54 19.47 3.54
C ILE A 97 3.72 18.79 4.90
N ILE A 98 4.65 17.82 4.98
CA ILE A 98 5.02 17.14 6.23
C ILE A 98 6.52 17.23 6.45
N ALA A 99 6.96 17.09 7.72
CA ALA A 99 8.38 17.06 8.06
C ALA A 99 8.98 15.68 7.74
N PRO A 100 10.30 15.60 7.43
CA PRO A 100 10.95 14.30 7.22
C PRO A 100 10.81 13.33 8.39
N ALA A 101 10.84 13.83 9.64
CA ALA A 101 10.67 13.00 10.83
C ALA A 101 9.29 12.36 10.88
N GLU A 102 8.24 13.06 10.47
CA GLU A 102 6.88 12.52 10.43
C GLU A 102 6.77 11.44 9.34
N ALA A 103 7.36 11.67 8.18
CA ALA A 103 7.40 10.69 7.10
C ALA A 103 8.09 9.40 7.55
N ARG A 104 9.24 9.52 8.21
CA ARG A 104 9.98 8.38 8.74
C ARG A 104 9.15 7.60 9.76
N ALA A 105 8.46 8.28 10.65
CA ALA A 105 7.63 7.64 11.68
C ALA A 105 6.51 6.80 11.07
N LYS A 106 5.98 7.20 9.92
CA LYS A 106 4.86 6.53 9.24
C LYS A 106 5.30 5.57 8.14
N ALA A 107 6.55 5.63 7.70
CA ALA A 107 7.04 4.86 6.55
C ALA A 107 7.02 3.35 6.80
N ALA A 108 6.74 2.60 5.73
CA ALA A 108 6.88 1.13 5.75
C ALA A 108 8.36 0.73 5.84
N ASN A 109 9.23 1.45 5.13
CA ASN A 109 10.68 1.28 5.22
C ASN A 109 11.32 2.58 5.68
N LYS A 110 11.72 2.64 6.93
CA LYS A 110 12.26 3.84 7.55
C LYS A 110 13.60 4.28 6.93
N ASP A 111 14.31 3.37 6.29
CA ASP A 111 15.58 3.69 5.62
C ASP A 111 15.41 4.63 4.43
N ASN A 112 14.20 4.71 3.87
CA ASN A 112 13.88 5.67 2.81
C ASN A 112 13.85 7.13 3.32
N PHE A 113 13.89 7.33 4.63
CA PHE A 113 13.78 8.65 5.27
C PHE A 113 14.86 8.80 6.34
N PRO A 114 16.14 8.95 5.94
CA PRO A 114 17.23 9.14 6.90
C PRO A 114 17.13 10.54 7.50
N GLY A 115 16.84 10.63 8.70
CA GLY A 115 16.74 11.93 9.34
C GLY A 115 15.77 11.97 10.43
#